data_b472936b828024b48bad07bfcf4e446a
#
_entry.id   b472936b828024b48bad07bfcf4e446a
#
_cell.length_a   1.000
_cell.length_b   1.000
_cell.length_c   1.000
_cell.angle_alpha   90.00
_cell.angle_beta   90.00
_cell.angle_gamma   90.00
#
_symmetry.space_group_name_H-M   'P 1'
#
loop_
_entity.id
_entity.type
_entity.pdbx_description
1 polymer ?
#
loop_
_entity_poly.entity_id
_entity_poly.type
_entity_poly.pdbx_seq_one_letter_code
_entity_poly.pdbx_strand_id
1 'polypeptide(L)'
;MSNIQSKERANVSFAAIDPYMETNIVLPTEKKSGKDFVEWGTNNMYPDYLLNLYNHVATLKSVIDGCVDYIAGDDVTILPLRDGMDGVMNSKGDTIVEQVRDIAKDYEMYGGFALQVIRGRDGKPSEIHYIDMRVLRMNKECNVFYYCEDWNKRGKKDVIRYPKFMSEIESKWMLLTDEQRNAHASSILFVKDIRTQTYPSPKYAASVVSCEIEKCVDEFHLNSISNGFFGSAVINFNNGVPSDEIKQEIEDSFNEKFSGHQNAGRIAFSWNPSKANAISIDQLQIQDFGEKYQSLEKTARQRIFTAFKANPNLFGIPTESLGFSSEEYESAFRLFNRTQIRPIQRKIADAYDKIYGQKGVLTIVPFSMDEGSVTDTIVK
;
A
#
# COMPACT_ATOMS: atom_id res chain seq x y z
N MET A 1 49.23 -15.47 -49.72
CA MET A 1 49.32 -15.98 -48.31
C MET A 1 48.77 -14.94 -47.43
N SER A 2 47.47 -15.00 -47.10
CA SER A 2 46.77 -14.09 -46.23
C SER A 2 46.56 -14.79 -44.88
N ASN A 3 47.31 -14.34 -43.88
CA ASN A 3 47.13 -14.75 -42.49
C ASN A 3 45.79 -14.24 -41.96
N ILE A 4 44.82 -15.13 -41.88
CA ILE A 4 43.60 -14.91 -41.10
C ILE A 4 43.94 -15.30 -39.67
N GLN A 5 44.27 -14.29 -38.84
CA GLN A 5 44.26 -14.45 -37.38
C GLN A 5 42.79 -14.68 -36.96
N SER A 6 42.47 -15.90 -36.58
CA SER A 6 41.22 -16.22 -35.87
C SER A 6 41.23 -15.49 -34.53
N LYS A 7 40.39 -14.48 -34.38
CA LYS A 7 40.11 -13.90 -33.07
C LYS A 7 39.46 -14.99 -32.22
N GLU A 8 40.20 -15.53 -31.27
CA GLU A 8 39.66 -16.37 -30.21
C GLU A 8 38.57 -15.55 -29.47
N ARG A 9 37.33 -15.96 -29.65
CA ARG A 9 36.23 -15.42 -28.85
C ARG A 9 36.32 -16.06 -27.48
N ALA A 10 36.38 -15.25 -26.41
CA ALA A 10 36.24 -15.73 -25.06
C ALA A 10 34.84 -16.40 -24.91
N ASN A 11 34.85 -17.71 -24.64
CA ASN A 11 33.60 -18.45 -24.35
C ASN A 11 33.26 -18.23 -22.88
N VAL A 12 32.47 -17.19 -22.61
CA VAL A 12 31.85 -16.93 -21.30
C VAL A 12 30.36 -17.24 -21.44
N SER A 13 29.90 -18.20 -20.70
CA SER A 13 28.47 -18.41 -20.54
C SER A 13 28.05 -17.86 -19.16
N PHE A 14 26.96 -17.13 -19.13
CA PHE A 14 26.33 -16.64 -17.91
C PHE A 14 25.12 -17.52 -17.65
N ALA A 15 25.13 -18.29 -16.59
CA ALA A 15 23.89 -18.83 -16.04
C ALA A 15 23.13 -17.62 -15.45
N ALA A 16 22.16 -17.14 -16.20
CA ALA A 16 21.25 -16.12 -15.72
C ALA A 16 20.28 -16.80 -14.74
N ILE A 17 20.64 -16.78 -13.47
CA ILE A 17 19.61 -16.87 -12.43
C ILE A 17 18.85 -15.57 -12.57
N ASP A 18 17.58 -15.70 -12.99
CA ASP A 18 16.70 -14.57 -13.28
C ASP A 18 16.60 -13.67 -12.03
N PRO A 19 17.24 -12.48 -12.01
CA PRO A 19 17.15 -11.57 -10.88
C PRO A 19 16.01 -10.58 -11.09
N TYR A 20 14.97 -10.99 -11.85
CA TYR A 20 13.82 -10.15 -12.01
C TYR A 20 13.00 -10.15 -10.72
N MET A 21 13.48 -9.37 -9.76
CA MET A 21 12.57 -8.41 -9.19
C MET A 21 12.15 -7.46 -10.32
N GLU A 22 11.12 -7.84 -11.06
CA GLU A 22 10.34 -6.82 -11.72
C GLU A 22 9.89 -5.90 -10.60
N THR A 23 10.49 -4.73 -10.51
CA THR A 23 9.92 -3.62 -9.77
C THR A 23 8.63 -3.29 -10.50
N ASN A 24 7.59 -4.06 -10.21
CA ASN A 24 6.26 -3.93 -10.78
C ASN A 24 5.60 -2.69 -10.16
N ILE A 25 6.24 -1.52 -10.36
CA ILE A 25 5.63 -0.25 -9.97
C ILE A 25 4.38 -0.08 -10.81
N VAL A 26 3.23 -0.33 -10.19
CA VAL A 26 1.94 -0.10 -10.83
C VAL A 26 1.69 1.40 -10.83
N LEU A 27 1.63 1.99 -12.01
CA LEU A 27 1.35 3.42 -12.17
C LEU A 27 -0.14 3.69 -11.92
N PRO A 28 -0.50 4.82 -11.27
CA PRO A 28 -1.88 5.22 -11.01
C PRO A 28 -2.56 5.80 -12.26
N THR A 29 -2.41 5.12 -13.40
CA THR A 29 -3.02 5.55 -14.66
C THR A 29 -4.48 5.12 -14.70
N GLU A 30 -5.35 6.04 -15.14
CA GLU A 30 -6.76 5.76 -15.37
C GLU A 30 -6.96 5.41 -16.84
N LYS A 31 -7.27 4.16 -17.14
CA LYS A 31 -7.63 3.72 -18.50
C LYS A 31 -9.13 3.51 -18.58
N LYS A 32 -9.77 4.16 -19.56
CA LYS A 32 -11.13 3.82 -19.95
C LYS A 32 -11.06 2.47 -20.67
N SER A 33 -11.35 1.41 -19.96
CA SER A 33 -11.55 0.11 -20.59
C SER A 33 -12.85 0.19 -21.40
N GLY A 34 -13.01 -0.54 -22.48
CA GLY A 34 -14.31 -0.64 -23.19
C GLY A 34 -15.44 -1.22 -22.31
N LYS A 35 -15.29 -1.15 -21.01
CA LYS A 35 -16.18 -1.56 -19.92
C LYS A 35 -16.84 -0.32 -19.30
N ASP A 36 -17.89 -0.53 -18.56
CA ASP A 36 -18.69 0.52 -17.95
C ASP A 36 -17.94 1.30 -16.86
N PHE A 37 -16.76 0.88 -16.42
CA PHE A 37 -15.96 1.50 -15.37
C PHE A 37 -14.54 1.86 -15.82
N VAL A 38 -13.90 2.76 -15.07
CA VAL A 38 -12.50 3.16 -15.25
C VAL A 38 -11.60 2.17 -14.49
N GLU A 39 -10.53 1.69 -15.11
CA GLU A 39 -9.53 0.86 -14.45
C GLU A 39 -8.66 1.70 -13.52
N TRP A 40 -8.37 1.17 -12.32
CA TRP A 40 -7.52 1.82 -11.33
C TRP A 40 -6.10 1.28 -11.39
N GLY A 41 -5.22 2.04 -12.04
CA GLY A 41 -3.86 1.65 -12.35
C GLY A 41 -3.73 0.91 -13.68
N THR A 42 -2.51 0.64 -14.09
CA THR A 42 -2.15 0.08 -15.39
C THR A 42 -2.84 -1.25 -15.68
N ASN A 43 -3.00 -2.08 -14.65
CA ASN A 43 -3.60 -3.43 -14.70
C ASN A 43 -4.86 -3.54 -13.85
N ASN A 44 -5.47 -2.43 -13.44
CA ASN A 44 -6.61 -2.37 -12.53
C ASN A 44 -6.31 -2.85 -11.10
N MET A 45 -5.03 -2.99 -10.71
CA MET A 45 -4.58 -3.54 -9.43
C MET A 45 -3.81 -2.54 -8.56
N TYR A 46 -3.92 -1.24 -8.86
CA TYR A 46 -3.20 -0.22 -8.07
C TYR A 46 -3.51 -0.25 -6.57
N PRO A 47 -4.76 -0.46 -6.10
CA PRO A 47 -5.03 -0.57 -4.67
C PRO A 47 -4.37 -1.79 -4.02
N ASP A 48 -4.33 -2.93 -4.70
CA ASP A 48 -3.66 -4.13 -4.18
C ASP A 48 -2.14 -3.95 -4.12
N TYR A 49 -1.58 -3.22 -5.08
CA TYR A 49 -0.19 -2.82 -5.06
C TYR A 49 0.14 -1.93 -3.85
N LEU A 50 -0.70 -0.94 -3.54
CA LEU A 50 -0.53 -0.09 -2.35
C LEU A 50 -0.65 -0.90 -1.05
N LEU A 51 -1.58 -1.86 -0.98
CA LEU A 51 -1.69 -2.78 0.15
C LEU A 51 -0.44 -3.66 0.29
N ASN A 52 0.12 -4.12 -0.83
CA ASN A 52 1.38 -4.87 -0.82
C ASN A 52 2.52 -4.04 -0.21
N LEU A 53 2.66 -2.77 -0.62
CA LEU A 53 3.64 -1.86 -0.02
C LEU A 53 3.40 -1.67 1.49
N TYR A 54 2.16 -1.43 1.89
CA TYR A 54 1.80 -1.29 3.31
C TYR A 54 2.20 -2.53 4.13
N ASN A 55 2.03 -3.73 3.58
CA ASN A 55 2.34 -4.97 4.30
C ASN A 55 3.85 -5.31 4.36
N HIS A 56 4.65 -4.78 3.43
CA HIS A 56 6.07 -5.14 3.30
C HIS A 56 7.05 -4.00 3.61
N VAL A 57 6.58 -2.77 3.80
CA VAL A 57 7.41 -1.61 4.09
C VAL A 57 7.14 -1.13 5.51
N ALA A 58 8.08 -1.43 6.42
CA ALA A 58 7.92 -1.19 7.85
C ALA A 58 7.64 0.28 8.18
N THR A 59 8.36 1.19 7.55
CA THR A 59 8.19 2.65 7.74
C THR A 59 6.80 3.10 7.27
N LEU A 60 6.36 2.65 6.10
CA LEU A 60 5.03 3.03 5.57
C LEU A 60 3.92 2.55 6.49
N LYS A 61 4.01 1.28 6.93
CA LYS A 61 3.04 0.69 7.85
C LYS A 61 2.98 1.44 9.17
N SER A 62 4.11 1.72 9.79
CA SER A 62 4.19 2.44 11.07
C SER A 62 3.56 3.82 10.98
N VAL A 63 3.82 4.57 9.91
CA VAL A 63 3.25 5.92 9.73
C VAL A 63 1.73 5.85 9.48
N ILE A 64 1.27 4.91 8.65
CA ILE A 64 -0.18 4.76 8.39
C ILE A 64 -0.91 4.36 9.67
N ASP A 65 -0.43 3.32 10.37
CA ASP A 65 -1.08 2.84 11.60
C ASP A 65 -1.10 3.93 12.68
N GLY A 66 -0.01 4.67 12.87
CA GLY A 66 0.03 5.80 13.81
C GLY A 66 -0.90 6.96 13.39
N CYS A 67 -1.03 7.24 12.10
CA CYS A 67 -2.03 8.22 11.62
C CYS A 67 -3.45 7.74 11.92
N VAL A 68 -3.74 6.45 11.77
CA VAL A 68 -5.06 5.86 12.10
C VAL A 68 -5.37 6.06 13.58
N ASP A 69 -4.40 5.80 14.47
CA ASP A 69 -4.59 6.01 15.92
C ASP A 69 -4.88 7.48 16.25
N TYR A 70 -4.14 8.42 15.67
CA TYR A 70 -4.39 9.84 15.86
C TYR A 70 -5.74 10.29 15.26
N ILE A 71 -6.18 9.72 14.12
CA ILE A 71 -7.47 10.07 13.51
C ILE A 71 -8.63 9.49 14.32
N ALA A 72 -8.51 8.25 14.79
CA ALA A 72 -9.53 7.64 15.65
C ALA A 72 -9.67 8.40 16.99
N GLY A 73 -8.57 8.97 17.50
CA GLY A 73 -8.57 9.72 18.74
C GLY A 73 -8.80 8.83 19.96
N ASP A 74 -9.16 9.48 21.07
CA ASP A 74 -9.38 8.80 22.35
C ASP A 74 -10.78 8.17 22.46
N ASP A 75 -11.78 8.75 21.78
CA ASP A 75 -13.16 8.24 21.76
C ASP A 75 -13.91 8.68 20.49
N VAL A 76 -14.87 7.87 20.06
CA VAL A 76 -15.74 8.14 18.93
C VAL A 76 -17.19 7.86 19.31
N THR A 77 -18.02 8.90 19.25
CA THR A 77 -19.45 8.77 19.50
C THR A 77 -20.27 9.20 18.31
N ILE A 78 -21.42 8.58 18.12
CA ILE A 78 -22.35 8.88 17.03
C ILE A 78 -23.79 8.85 17.53
N LEU A 79 -24.66 9.65 16.94
CA LEU A 79 -26.09 9.53 17.14
C LEU A 79 -26.58 8.16 16.64
N PRO A 80 -27.45 7.45 17.40
CA PRO A 80 -27.91 6.12 17.02
C PRO A 80 -28.71 6.15 15.72
N LEU A 81 -28.50 5.13 14.86
CA LEU A 81 -29.29 4.93 13.65
C LEU A 81 -30.76 4.55 14.01
N ARG A 82 -30.91 3.79 15.08
CA ARG A 82 -32.18 3.28 15.60
C ARG A 82 -32.10 3.16 17.11
N ASP A 83 -33.25 3.18 17.77
CA ASP A 83 -33.33 2.95 19.20
C ASP A 83 -32.70 1.59 19.57
N GLY A 84 -31.87 1.58 20.59
CA GLY A 84 -31.16 0.39 21.07
C GLY A 84 -29.94 -0.04 20.26
N MET A 85 -29.47 0.77 19.28
CA MET A 85 -28.28 0.53 18.50
C MET A 85 -27.23 1.65 18.73
N ASP A 86 -26.97 1.98 19.97
CA ASP A 86 -25.97 3.01 20.32
C ASP A 86 -24.58 2.59 19.85
N GLY A 87 -24.01 3.37 18.91
CA GLY A 87 -22.69 3.12 18.34
C GLY A 87 -22.56 1.92 17.39
N VAL A 88 -23.63 1.11 17.21
CA VAL A 88 -23.64 -0.02 16.25
C VAL A 88 -24.17 0.46 14.90
N MET A 89 -23.43 0.17 13.84
CA MET A 89 -23.65 0.76 12.51
C MET A 89 -24.41 -0.15 11.55
N ASN A 90 -24.48 -1.46 11.83
CA ASN A 90 -25.14 -2.42 10.95
C ASN A 90 -25.53 -3.71 11.67
N SER A 91 -26.22 -4.60 10.96
CA SER A 91 -26.68 -5.90 11.47
C SER A 91 -25.55 -6.91 11.73
N LYS A 92 -24.33 -6.65 11.27
CA LYS A 92 -23.14 -7.47 11.58
C LYS A 92 -22.56 -7.16 12.95
N GLY A 93 -22.96 -6.03 13.55
CA GLY A 93 -22.45 -5.57 14.83
C GLY A 93 -21.22 -4.67 14.75
N ASP A 94 -20.86 -4.19 13.53
CA ASP A 94 -19.74 -3.26 13.36
C ASP A 94 -20.02 -1.98 14.14
N THR A 95 -19.06 -1.56 14.97
CA THR A 95 -19.16 -0.34 15.76
C THR A 95 -18.67 0.88 14.99
N ILE A 96 -19.09 2.08 15.44
CA ILE A 96 -18.60 3.34 14.85
C ILE A 96 -17.10 3.50 15.04
N VAL A 97 -16.54 3.03 16.15
CA VAL A 97 -15.09 3.10 16.42
C VAL A 97 -14.32 2.26 15.40
N GLU A 98 -14.76 1.01 15.14
CA GLU A 98 -14.15 0.15 14.12
C GLU A 98 -14.28 0.77 12.74
N GLN A 99 -15.46 1.29 12.37
CA GLN A 99 -15.65 1.93 11.08
C GLN A 99 -14.76 3.16 10.88
N VAL A 100 -14.60 4.01 11.91
CA VAL A 100 -13.72 5.18 11.82
C VAL A 100 -12.27 4.77 11.63
N ARG A 101 -11.81 3.70 12.27
CA ARG A 101 -10.46 3.16 12.07
C ARG A 101 -10.26 2.62 10.66
N ASP A 102 -11.21 1.87 10.13
CA ASP A 102 -11.16 1.35 8.76
C ASP A 102 -11.17 2.48 7.71
N ILE A 103 -12.04 3.47 7.90
CA ILE A 103 -12.11 4.67 7.06
C ILE A 103 -10.79 5.46 7.10
N ALA A 104 -10.21 5.64 8.30
CA ALA A 104 -8.95 6.34 8.48
C ALA A 104 -7.81 5.62 7.75
N LYS A 105 -7.79 4.28 7.84
CA LYS A 105 -6.81 3.44 7.17
C LYS A 105 -6.92 3.55 5.65
N ASP A 106 -8.12 3.43 5.10
CA ASP A 106 -8.34 3.59 3.65
C ASP A 106 -7.97 5.00 3.18
N TYR A 107 -8.30 6.00 3.98
CA TYR A 107 -7.95 7.38 3.63
C TYR A 107 -6.45 7.61 3.57
N GLU A 108 -5.69 7.08 4.53
CA GLU A 108 -4.23 7.17 4.53
C GLU A 108 -3.61 6.31 3.43
N MET A 109 -4.14 5.10 3.18
CA MET A 109 -3.62 4.18 2.15
C MET A 109 -3.93 4.60 0.73
N TYR A 110 -5.14 5.12 0.47
CA TYR A 110 -5.64 5.35 -0.90
C TYR A 110 -5.99 6.80 -1.19
N GLY A 111 -6.12 7.66 -0.17
CA GLY A 111 -6.54 9.06 -0.30
C GLY A 111 -8.05 9.26 -0.35
N GLY A 112 -8.83 8.29 0.07
CA GLY A 112 -10.28 8.33 0.12
C GLY A 112 -10.88 7.12 0.82
N PHE A 113 -12.20 7.09 0.96
CA PHE A 113 -12.93 5.98 1.56
C PHE A 113 -14.34 5.84 0.98
N ALA A 114 -14.97 4.70 1.22
CA ALA A 114 -16.32 4.40 0.77
C ALA A 114 -17.19 3.80 1.89
N LEU A 115 -18.46 4.23 1.93
CA LEU A 115 -19.46 3.71 2.82
C LEU A 115 -20.68 3.25 2.01
N GLN A 116 -21.16 2.06 2.28
CA GLN A 116 -22.46 1.61 1.79
C GLN A 116 -23.54 2.05 2.78
N VAL A 117 -24.54 2.74 2.29
CA VAL A 117 -25.69 3.17 3.06
C VAL A 117 -26.90 2.37 2.61
N ILE A 118 -27.49 1.61 3.52
CA ILE A 118 -28.73 0.87 3.31
C ILE A 118 -29.86 1.67 3.95
N ARG A 119 -30.94 1.88 3.19
CA ARG A 119 -32.12 2.63 3.62
C ARG A 119 -33.21 1.70 4.11
N GLY A 120 -33.87 2.14 5.16
CA GLY A 120 -35.11 1.54 5.65
C GLY A 120 -36.32 1.81 4.73
N ARG A 121 -37.46 1.25 5.08
CA ARG A 121 -38.74 1.45 4.36
C ARG A 121 -39.21 2.91 4.35
N ASP A 122 -38.80 3.67 5.35
CA ASP A 122 -39.08 5.11 5.51
C ASP A 122 -38.08 6.00 4.69
N GLY A 123 -37.10 5.40 4.04
CA GLY A 123 -36.08 6.11 3.27
C GLY A 123 -34.90 6.63 4.09
N LYS A 124 -34.95 6.49 5.43
CA LYS A 124 -33.85 6.89 6.30
C LYS A 124 -32.70 5.88 6.27
N PRO A 125 -31.47 6.29 6.56
CA PRO A 125 -30.38 5.36 6.76
C PRO A 125 -30.73 4.35 7.86
N SER A 126 -30.62 3.07 7.56
CA SER A 126 -30.89 1.95 8.48
C SER A 126 -29.61 1.23 8.87
N GLU A 127 -28.68 1.10 7.94
CA GLU A 127 -27.38 0.48 8.18
C GLU A 127 -26.31 1.23 7.37
N ILE A 128 -25.11 1.32 7.95
CA ILE A 128 -23.93 1.85 7.30
C ILE A 128 -22.83 0.78 7.38
N HIS A 129 -22.29 0.41 6.23
CA HIS A 129 -21.20 -0.56 6.14
C HIS A 129 -19.96 0.12 5.56
N TYR A 130 -18.82 -0.11 6.17
CA TYR A 130 -17.53 0.17 5.53
C TYR A 130 -17.33 -0.74 4.32
N ILE A 131 -16.74 -0.21 3.25
CA ILE A 131 -16.36 -0.96 2.06
C ILE A 131 -14.91 -0.65 1.74
N ASP A 132 -14.10 -1.70 1.70
CA ASP A 132 -12.70 -1.65 1.27
C ASP A 132 -12.59 -1.05 -0.14
N MET A 133 -11.74 -0.06 -0.29
CA MET A 133 -11.51 0.62 -1.57
C MET A 133 -11.02 -0.31 -2.69
N ARG A 134 -10.37 -1.42 -2.33
CA ARG A 134 -9.85 -2.40 -3.31
C ARG A 134 -10.94 -3.07 -4.12
N VAL A 135 -12.08 -3.35 -3.48
CA VAL A 135 -13.20 -4.06 -4.12
C VAL A 135 -14.09 -3.15 -4.97
N LEU A 136 -13.86 -1.82 -4.94
CA LEU A 136 -14.67 -0.86 -5.68
C LEU A 136 -13.97 -0.34 -6.94
N ARG A 137 -14.78 -0.21 -8.00
CA ARG A 137 -14.46 0.58 -9.18
C ARG A 137 -15.61 1.52 -9.48
N MET A 138 -15.38 2.53 -10.31
CA MET A 138 -16.43 3.50 -10.63
C MET A 138 -16.36 3.96 -12.09
N ASN A 139 -17.47 4.48 -12.57
CA ASN A 139 -17.49 5.13 -13.87
C ASN A 139 -16.82 6.52 -13.80
N LYS A 140 -16.52 7.11 -14.94
CA LYS A 140 -15.83 8.41 -15.05
C LYS A 140 -16.56 9.53 -14.32
N GLU A 141 -17.88 9.50 -14.33
CA GLU A 141 -18.76 10.50 -13.71
C GLU A 141 -18.89 10.32 -12.19
N CYS A 142 -18.33 9.24 -11.62
CA CYS A 142 -18.39 8.88 -10.19
C CYS A 142 -19.84 8.86 -9.66
N ASN A 143 -20.78 8.35 -10.46
CA ASN A 143 -22.19 8.23 -10.10
C ASN A 143 -22.69 6.77 -10.06
N VAL A 144 -21.90 5.81 -10.57
CA VAL A 144 -22.13 4.37 -10.48
C VAL A 144 -20.88 3.69 -9.97
N PHE A 145 -21.05 2.84 -8.98
CA PHE A 145 -19.99 2.05 -8.37
C PHE A 145 -20.18 0.58 -8.71
N TYR A 146 -19.07 -0.10 -8.91
CA TYR A 146 -18.99 -1.51 -9.27
C TYR A 146 -18.20 -2.22 -8.18
N TYR A 147 -18.87 -3.15 -7.51
CA TYR A 147 -18.28 -3.99 -6.47
C TYR A 147 -17.89 -5.34 -7.07
N CYS A 148 -16.70 -5.81 -6.77
CA CYS A 148 -16.23 -7.16 -7.07
C CYS A 148 -15.20 -7.56 -6.00
N GLU A 149 -15.36 -8.73 -5.41
CA GLU A 149 -14.45 -9.23 -4.37
C GLU A 149 -13.03 -9.44 -4.88
N ASP A 150 -12.88 -9.94 -6.10
CA ASP A 150 -11.59 -10.17 -6.73
C ASP A 150 -11.58 -9.67 -8.18
N TRP A 151 -10.91 -8.54 -8.39
CA TRP A 151 -10.79 -7.95 -9.72
C TRP A 151 -9.85 -8.70 -10.65
N ASN A 152 -9.02 -9.64 -10.14
CA ASN A 152 -8.15 -10.52 -10.94
C ASN A 152 -8.94 -11.69 -11.57
N LYS A 153 -9.85 -12.28 -10.81
CA LYS A 153 -10.57 -13.52 -11.16
C LYS A 153 -12.02 -13.31 -11.55
N ARG A 154 -12.42 -12.09 -11.88
CA ARG A 154 -13.82 -11.74 -12.11
C ARG A 154 -14.47 -12.53 -13.26
N GLY A 155 -15.63 -13.09 -13.01
CA GLY A 155 -16.63 -13.46 -13.99
C GLY A 155 -17.62 -12.32 -14.27
N LYS A 156 -18.34 -12.33 -15.41
CA LYS A 156 -19.36 -11.29 -15.71
C LYS A 156 -20.50 -11.23 -14.69
N LYS A 157 -20.70 -12.29 -13.89
CA LYS A 157 -21.78 -12.40 -12.89
C LYS A 157 -21.39 -11.84 -11.51
N ASP A 158 -20.10 -11.57 -11.28
CA ASP A 158 -19.58 -11.27 -9.96
C ASP A 158 -19.53 -9.77 -9.66
N VAL A 159 -19.96 -8.92 -10.62
CA VAL A 159 -19.91 -7.47 -10.49
C VAL A 159 -21.27 -6.94 -10.12
N ILE A 160 -21.39 -6.39 -8.91
CA ILE A 160 -22.61 -5.75 -8.41
C ILE A 160 -22.52 -4.24 -8.66
N ARG A 161 -23.64 -3.64 -9.08
CA ARG A 161 -23.72 -2.18 -9.34
C ARG A 161 -24.45 -1.48 -8.22
N TYR A 162 -23.88 -0.37 -7.74
CA TYR A 162 -24.50 0.49 -6.76
C TYR A 162 -24.58 1.93 -7.28
N PRO A 163 -25.70 2.63 -7.05
CA PRO A 163 -25.80 4.06 -7.34
C PRO A 163 -25.01 4.87 -6.30
N LYS A 164 -24.70 6.11 -6.67
CA LYS A 164 -24.16 7.11 -5.74
C LYS A 164 -25.18 7.46 -4.67
N PHE A 165 -24.74 7.57 -3.42
CA PHE A 165 -25.56 8.08 -2.33
C PHE A 165 -25.98 9.54 -2.60
N MET A 166 -27.26 9.81 -2.44
CA MET A 166 -27.88 11.14 -2.56
C MET A 166 -28.76 11.39 -1.34
N SER A 167 -28.45 12.42 -0.56
CA SER A 167 -29.22 12.78 0.64
C SER A 167 -30.64 13.27 0.29
N GLU A 168 -30.80 13.94 -0.86
CA GLU A 168 -32.09 14.51 -1.31
C GLU A 168 -33.14 13.43 -1.60
N ILE A 169 -32.76 12.18 -1.77
CA ILE A 169 -33.70 11.07 -2.01
C ILE A 169 -34.58 10.82 -0.79
N GLU A 170 -34.08 11.05 0.43
CA GLU A 170 -34.87 10.85 1.66
C GLU A 170 -36.14 11.69 1.65
N SER A 171 -36.04 12.98 1.33
CA SER A 171 -37.20 13.89 1.28
C SER A 171 -38.23 13.54 0.20
N LYS A 172 -37.83 12.79 -0.82
CA LYS A 172 -38.65 12.36 -1.95
C LYS A 172 -39.05 10.90 -1.87
N TRP A 173 -38.60 10.15 -0.86
CA TRP A 173 -38.73 8.70 -0.79
C TRP A 173 -40.16 8.18 -0.97
N MET A 174 -41.12 8.84 -0.33
CA MET A 174 -42.52 8.45 -0.42
C MET A 174 -43.17 8.74 -1.78
N LEU A 175 -42.53 9.58 -2.59
CA LEU A 175 -42.99 9.91 -3.96
C LEU A 175 -42.37 8.97 -5.03
N LEU A 176 -41.38 8.16 -4.66
CA LEU A 176 -40.72 7.22 -5.56
C LEU A 176 -41.57 5.99 -5.80
N THR A 177 -41.49 5.41 -6.99
CA THR A 177 -42.03 4.08 -7.28
C THR A 177 -41.22 3.00 -6.54
N ASP A 178 -41.81 1.79 -6.42
CA ASP A 178 -41.09 0.67 -5.76
C ASP A 178 -39.81 0.30 -6.48
N GLU A 179 -39.76 0.36 -7.81
CA GLU A 179 -38.54 0.15 -8.58
C GLU A 179 -37.43 1.20 -8.28
N GLN A 180 -37.85 2.47 -8.17
CA GLN A 180 -36.92 3.56 -7.81
C GLN A 180 -36.44 3.42 -6.37
N ARG A 181 -37.33 3.06 -5.42
CA ARG A 181 -36.93 2.77 -4.04
C ARG A 181 -35.95 1.61 -3.95
N ASN A 182 -36.22 0.52 -4.66
CA ASN A 182 -35.31 -0.63 -4.70
C ASN A 182 -33.94 -0.28 -5.32
N ALA A 183 -33.91 0.55 -6.37
CA ALA A 183 -32.68 1.00 -7.00
C ALA A 183 -31.80 1.86 -6.04
N HIS A 184 -32.40 2.55 -5.09
CA HIS A 184 -31.73 3.42 -4.13
C HIS A 184 -31.71 2.88 -2.69
N ALA A 185 -32.22 1.66 -2.47
CA ALA A 185 -32.21 1.02 -1.16
C ALA A 185 -30.80 0.80 -0.61
N SER A 186 -29.85 0.55 -1.50
CA SER A 186 -28.44 0.47 -1.18
C SER A 186 -27.64 1.37 -2.12
N SER A 187 -26.80 2.23 -1.57
CA SER A 187 -26.03 3.24 -2.34
C SER A 187 -24.67 3.49 -1.70
N ILE A 188 -23.73 3.98 -2.50
CA ILE A 188 -22.35 4.22 -2.04
C ILE A 188 -22.11 5.72 -1.83
N LEU A 189 -21.72 6.09 -0.61
CA LEU A 189 -21.10 7.36 -0.32
C LEU A 189 -19.59 7.22 -0.52
N PHE A 190 -19.04 7.96 -1.46
CA PHE A 190 -17.62 7.94 -1.78
C PHE A 190 -17.01 9.30 -1.50
N VAL A 191 -15.92 9.30 -0.73
CA VAL A 191 -15.17 10.51 -0.34
C VAL A 191 -13.75 10.41 -0.86
N LYS A 192 -13.26 11.44 -1.54
CA LYS A 192 -11.89 11.54 -2.06
C LYS A 192 -11.36 12.96 -2.00
N ASP A 193 -10.05 13.12 -1.92
CA ASP A 193 -9.39 14.42 -1.88
C ASP A 193 -9.31 15.10 -3.24
N ILE A 194 -8.89 14.37 -4.25
CA ILE A 194 -8.64 14.92 -5.58
C ILE A 194 -9.92 14.84 -6.42
N ARG A 195 -10.46 15.99 -6.78
CA ARG A 195 -11.72 16.06 -7.55
C ARG A 195 -11.54 15.86 -9.05
N THR A 196 -10.34 16.09 -9.57
CA THR A 196 -10.05 16.07 -11.02
C THR A 196 -9.83 14.68 -11.58
N GLN A 197 -9.54 13.69 -10.74
CA GLN A 197 -9.33 12.30 -11.11
C GLN A 197 -10.53 11.46 -10.73
N THR A 198 -10.73 10.31 -11.40
CA THR A 198 -11.77 9.35 -11.03
C THR A 198 -11.46 8.75 -9.66
N TYR A 199 -10.24 8.25 -9.49
CA TYR A 199 -9.78 7.66 -8.24
C TYR A 199 -8.98 8.64 -7.39
N PRO A 200 -8.95 8.43 -6.06
CA PRO A 200 -8.07 9.19 -5.18
C PRO A 200 -6.60 8.80 -5.38
N SER A 201 -5.72 9.62 -4.84
CA SER A 201 -4.29 9.36 -4.78
C SER A 201 -3.81 9.53 -3.35
N PRO A 202 -3.04 8.58 -2.79
CA PRO A 202 -2.56 8.68 -1.42
C PRO A 202 -1.56 9.82 -1.26
N LYS A 203 -1.42 10.34 -0.05
CA LYS A 203 -0.46 11.42 0.28
C LYS A 203 0.97 11.04 -0.09
N TYR A 204 1.32 9.77 0.06
CA TYR A 204 2.66 9.24 -0.21
C TYR A 204 2.88 8.79 -1.66
N ALA A 205 1.96 9.08 -2.58
CA ALA A 205 2.10 8.70 -3.99
C ALA A 205 3.46 9.11 -4.60
N ALA A 206 4.01 10.28 -4.22
CA ALA A 206 5.33 10.72 -4.66
C ALA A 206 6.49 9.92 -4.04
N SER A 207 6.25 9.18 -2.95
CA SER A 207 7.26 8.38 -2.24
C SER A 207 7.09 6.87 -2.45
N VAL A 208 6.23 6.44 -3.36
CA VAL A 208 6.05 5.02 -3.71
C VAL A 208 7.37 4.37 -4.13
N VAL A 209 8.20 5.08 -4.91
CA VAL A 209 9.55 4.60 -5.26
C VAL A 209 10.43 4.42 -4.02
N SER A 210 10.30 5.28 -3.02
CA SER A 210 11.05 5.14 -1.76
C SER A 210 10.59 3.93 -0.95
N CYS A 211 9.29 3.62 -0.99
CA CYS A 211 8.75 2.40 -0.40
C CYS A 211 9.33 1.15 -1.07
N GLU A 212 9.41 1.15 -2.41
CA GLU A 212 10.03 0.02 -3.14
C GLU A 212 11.53 -0.10 -2.83
N ILE A 213 12.25 1.02 -2.68
CA ILE A 213 13.67 1.00 -2.29
C ILE A 213 13.83 0.34 -0.90
N GLU A 214 13.04 0.75 0.11
CA GLU A 214 13.10 0.15 1.45
C GLU A 214 12.85 -1.36 1.37
N LYS A 215 11.80 -1.78 0.68
CA LYS A 215 11.47 -3.19 0.46
C LYS A 215 12.61 -3.96 -0.23
N CYS A 216 13.18 -3.41 -1.32
CA CYS A 216 14.28 -4.05 -2.05
C CYS A 216 15.55 -4.16 -1.20
N VAL A 217 15.83 -3.20 -0.32
CA VAL A 217 16.97 -3.26 0.60
C VAL A 217 16.78 -4.40 1.59
N ASP A 218 15.59 -4.55 2.19
CA ASP A 218 15.28 -5.65 3.10
C ASP A 218 15.41 -7.01 2.41
N GLU A 219 14.86 -7.15 1.20
CA GLU A 219 14.95 -8.38 0.41
C GLU A 219 16.40 -8.70 0.01
N PHE A 220 17.19 -7.68 -0.33
CA PHE A 220 18.62 -7.84 -0.61
C PHE A 220 19.38 -8.32 0.63
N HIS A 221 19.13 -7.75 1.80
CA HIS A 221 19.76 -8.17 3.05
C HIS A 221 19.35 -9.61 3.41
N LEU A 222 18.07 -9.95 3.30
CA LEU A 222 17.59 -11.31 3.54
C LEU A 222 18.27 -12.31 2.61
N ASN A 223 18.33 -12.01 1.32
CA ASN A 223 19.00 -12.86 0.32
C ASN A 223 20.50 -12.98 0.61
N SER A 224 21.17 -11.89 0.98
CA SER A 224 22.59 -11.88 1.31
C SER A 224 22.89 -12.74 2.53
N ILE A 225 22.08 -12.66 3.57
CA ILE A 225 22.18 -13.49 4.78
C ILE A 225 21.91 -14.96 4.44
N SER A 226 20.85 -15.25 3.70
CA SER A 226 20.45 -16.61 3.32
C SER A 226 21.52 -17.31 2.45
N ASN A 227 22.24 -16.53 1.64
CA ASN A 227 23.31 -17.02 0.78
C ASN A 227 24.71 -16.92 1.43
N GLY A 228 24.80 -16.65 2.74
CA GLY A 228 26.05 -16.62 3.47
C GLY A 228 27.02 -15.53 3.02
N PHE A 229 26.51 -14.39 2.53
CA PHE A 229 27.28 -13.27 1.98
C PHE A 229 28.21 -13.64 0.80
N PHE A 230 27.96 -14.77 0.13
CA PHE A 230 28.71 -15.15 -1.06
C PHE A 230 28.41 -14.15 -2.19
N GLY A 231 29.44 -13.37 -2.55
CA GLY A 231 29.44 -12.58 -3.76
C GLY A 231 29.39 -13.48 -5.00
N SER A 232 29.18 -12.89 -6.17
CA SER A 232 29.29 -13.61 -7.45
C SER A 232 30.65 -14.29 -7.55
N ALA A 233 30.66 -15.59 -7.69
CA ALA A 233 31.88 -16.37 -7.87
C ALA A 233 32.08 -16.70 -9.35
N VAL A 234 33.32 -16.65 -9.83
CA VAL A 234 33.67 -17.18 -11.15
C VAL A 234 34.45 -18.46 -10.98
N ILE A 235 33.93 -19.53 -11.53
CA ILE A 235 34.63 -20.81 -11.55
C ILE A 235 35.36 -20.93 -12.90
N ASN A 236 36.69 -20.92 -12.82
CA ASN A 236 37.53 -21.08 -13.99
C ASN A 236 37.90 -22.54 -14.19
N PHE A 237 37.47 -23.15 -15.27
CA PHE A 237 37.89 -24.46 -15.73
C PHE A 237 39.07 -24.28 -16.69
N ASN A 238 40.24 -24.80 -16.30
CA ASN A 238 41.49 -24.59 -17.03
C ASN A 238 41.99 -25.87 -17.75
N ASN A 239 41.11 -26.86 -17.97
CA ASN A 239 41.44 -28.16 -18.54
C ASN A 239 41.09 -28.29 -20.03
N GLY A 240 40.96 -27.15 -20.72
CA GLY A 240 40.51 -27.09 -22.11
C GLY A 240 39.07 -26.65 -22.21
N VAL A 241 38.58 -26.36 -23.41
CA VAL A 241 37.19 -25.98 -23.69
C VAL A 241 36.45 -27.24 -24.12
N PRO A 242 35.51 -27.75 -23.28
CA PRO A 242 34.71 -28.92 -23.62
C PRO A 242 33.65 -28.60 -24.71
N SER A 243 33.00 -29.64 -25.24
CA SER A 243 31.86 -29.45 -26.15
C SER A 243 30.72 -28.75 -25.45
N ASP A 244 29.79 -28.13 -26.22
CA ASP A 244 28.68 -27.35 -25.65
C ASP A 244 27.72 -28.23 -24.86
N GLU A 245 27.61 -29.53 -25.20
CA GLU A 245 26.81 -30.50 -24.45
C GLU A 245 27.37 -30.75 -23.05
N ILE A 246 28.71 -30.92 -22.93
CA ILE A 246 29.38 -31.13 -21.64
C ILE A 246 29.32 -29.85 -20.77
N LYS A 247 29.41 -28.66 -21.40
CA LYS A 247 29.23 -27.39 -20.68
C LYS A 247 27.84 -27.31 -20.05
N GLN A 248 26.81 -27.66 -20.83
CA GLN A 248 25.43 -27.64 -20.38
C GLN A 248 25.17 -28.67 -19.28
N GLU A 249 25.73 -29.88 -19.39
CA GLU A 249 25.62 -30.90 -18.34
C GLU A 249 26.27 -30.48 -17.03
N ILE A 250 27.40 -29.78 -17.08
CA ILE A 250 28.06 -29.22 -15.88
C ILE A 250 27.24 -28.07 -15.29
N GLU A 251 26.73 -27.16 -16.12
CA GLU A 251 25.87 -26.06 -15.70
C GLU A 251 24.59 -26.58 -15.04
N ASP A 252 23.93 -27.56 -15.63
CA ASP A 252 22.72 -28.20 -15.11
C ASP A 252 22.98 -28.94 -13.79
N SER A 253 24.07 -29.71 -13.71
CA SER A 253 24.48 -30.41 -12.48
C SER A 253 24.84 -29.44 -11.34
N PHE A 254 25.41 -28.29 -11.67
CA PHE A 254 25.71 -27.25 -10.71
C PHE A 254 24.41 -26.55 -10.24
N ASN A 255 23.52 -26.24 -11.17
CA ASN A 255 22.23 -25.69 -10.85
C ASN A 255 21.41 -26.65 -9.98
N GLU A 256 21.40 -27.93 -10.27
CA GLU A 256 20.68 -28.96 -9.47
C GLU A 256 21.24 -29.07 -8.02
N LYS A 257 22.55 -28.97 -7.85
CA LYS A 257 23.20 -29.11 -6.52
C LYS A 257 23.25 -27.84 -5.70
N PHE A 258 23.25 -26.67 -6.34
CA PHE A 258 23.46 -25.39 -5.68
C PHE A 258 22.32 -24.36 -5.88
N SER A 259 21.31 -24.67 -6.70
CA SER A 259 20.09 -23.85 -6.83
C SER A 259 18.97 -24.37 -5.96
N GLY A 260 19.06 -24.16 -4.65
CA GLY A 260 17.90 -24.20 -3.78
C GLY A 260 17.49 -22.77 -3.40
N HIS A 261 16.27 -22.55 -2.91
CA HIS A 261 15.82 -21.26 -2.39
C HIS A 261 16.75 -20.61 -1.35
N GLN A 262 17.76 -21.33 -0.90
CA GLN A 262 18.74 -20.90 0.09
C GLN A 262 20.15 -20.64 -0.47
N ASN A 263 20.43 -20.92 -1.78
CA ASN A 263 21.80 -20.90 -2.33
C ASN A 263 21.96 -20.06 -3.60
N ALA A 264 21.17 -19.02 -3.82
CA ALA A 264 21.22 -18.19 -5.00
C ALA A 264 22.40 -17.21 -5.01
N GLY A 265 23.63 -17.71 -5.12
CA GLY A 265 24.81 -16.94 -5.51
C GLY A 265 24.93 -16.90 -7.04
N ARG A 266 25.34 -15.78 -7.63
CA ARG A 266 25.64 -15.71 -9.07
C ARG A 266 26.96 -16.40 -9.33
N ILE A 267 26.93 -17.55 -10.03
CA ILE A 267 28.12 -18.27 -10.46
C ILE A 267 28.26 -18.08 -11.97
N ALA A 268 29.41 -17.57 -12.39
CA ALA A 268 29.79 -17.53 -13.79
C ALA A 268 30.84 -18.62 -14.06
N PHE A 269 30.67 -19.37 -15.14
CA PHE A 269 31.63 -20.36 -15.57
C PHE A 269 32.53 -19.78 -16.68
N SER A 270 33.81 -20.00 -16.55
CA SER A 270 34.82 -19.63 -17.55
C SER A 270 35.60 -20.86 -17.98
N TRP A 271 35.57 -21.16 -19.26
CA TRP A 271 36.24 -22.30 -19.87
C TRP A 271 37.51 -21.83 -20.60
N ASN A 272 38.64 -22.23 -20.10
CA ASN A 272 39.93 -21.73 -20.63
C ASN A 272 40.82 -22.87 -21.10
N PRO A 273 41.54 -22.70 -22.22
CA PRO A 273 42.47 -23.69 -22.69
C PRO A 273 43.68 -23.91 -21.76
N SER A 274 44.02 -22.91 -20.94
CA SER A 274 45.08 -22.99 -19.95
C SER A 274 44.89 -21.95 -18.83
N LYS A 275 45.57 -22.15 -17.71
CA LYS A 275 45.53 -21.22 -16.56
C LYS A 275 46.01 -19.79 -16.91
N ALA A 276 46.82 -19.64 -17.92
CA ALA A 276 47.32 -18.32 -18.37
C ALA A 276 46.22 -17.49 -19.04
N ASN A 277 45.16 -18.11 -19.55
CA ASN A 277 44.03 -17.48 -20.21
C ASN A 277 42.80 -17.37 -19.29
N ALA A 278 42.95 -17.70 -18.01
CA ALA A 278 41.84 -17.63 -17.05
C ALA A 278 41.41 -16.18 -16.85
N ILE A 279 40.13 -15.96 -16.76
CA ILE A 279 39.55 -14.65 -16.41
C ILE A 279 39.90 -14.36 -14.96
N SER A 280 40.67 -13.30 -14.71
CA SER A 280 40.83 -12.76 -13.37
C SER A 280 39.69 -11.77 -13.09
N ILE A 281 38.96 -12.01 -12.04
CA ILE A 281 38.01 -11.03 -11.55
C ILE A 281 38.65 -10.41 -10.31
N ASP A 282 38.93 -9.13 -10.38
CA ASP A 282 39.20 -8.35 -9.19
C ASP A 282 37.90 -8.37 -8.35
N GLN A 283 37.97 -8.92 -7.14
CA GLN A 283 36.86 -8.91 -6.23
C GLN A 283 36.43 -7.45 -6.04
N LEU A 284 35.24 -7.11 -6.52
CA LEU A 284 34.58 -5.88 -6.10
C LEU A 284 34.49 -5.93 -4.57
N GLN A 285 35.22 -5.04 -3.91
CA GLN A 285 35.27 -5.00 -2.46
C GLN A 285 33.86 -4.80 -1.93
N ILE A 286 33.31 -5.81 -1.29
CA ILE A 286 31.99 -5.83 -0.69
C ILE A 286 31.86 -4.78 0.44
N GLN A 287 33.00 -4.25 0.93
CA GLN A 287 33.04 -3.30 2.05
C GLN A 287 32.27 -1.99 1.84
N ASP A 288 32.15 -1.50 0.61
CA ASP A 288 31.42 -0.24 0.33
C ASP A 288 29.90 -0.39 0.18
N PHE A 289 29.38 -1.61 0.06
CA PHE A 289 27.95 -1.81 -0.17
C PHE A 289 27.13 -1.56 1.10
N GLY A 290 27.62 -1.93 2.29
CA GLY A 290 26.89 -1.76 3.54
C GLY A 290 26.54 -0.30 3.84
N GLU A 291 27.53 0.61 3.72
CA GLU A 291 27.30 2.05 3.96
C GLU A 291 26.36 2.66 2.91
N LYS A 292 26.46 2.25 1.64
CA LYS A 292 25.57 2.72 0.57
C LYS A 292 24.14 2.29 0.78
N TYR A 293 23.91 1.03 1.19
CA TYR A 293 22.57 0.54 1.48
C TYR A 293 21.95 1.21 2.70
N GLN A 294 22.71 1.42 3.77
CA GLN A 294 22.25 2.18 4.93
C GLN A 294 21.88 3.63 4.57
N SER A 295 22.66 4.28 3.72
CA SER A 295 22.34 5.63 3.23
C SER A 295 21.07 5.66 2.39
N LEU A 296 20.86 4.65 1.53
CA LEU A 296 19.64 4.52 0.72
C LEU A 296 18.42 4.29 1.59
N GLU A 297 18.50 3.36 2.56
CA GLU A 297 17.42 3.08 3.53
C GLU A 297 17.06 4.32 4.32
N LYS A 298 18.04 5.02 4.88
CA LYS A 298 17.83 6.28 5.62
C LYS A 298 17.13 7.33 4.76
N THR A 299 17.58 7.49 3.51
CA THR A 299 16.98 8.45 2.58
C THR A 299 15.55 8.05 2.19
N ALA A 300 15.30 6.76 1.95
CA ALA A 300 13.97 6.24 1.61
C ALA A 300 13.00 6.49 2.77
N ARG A 301 13.40 6.16 3.99
CA ARG A 301 12.64 6.41 5.22
C ARG A 301 12.30 7.89 5.41
N GLN A 302 13.27 8.77 5.25
CA GLN A 302 13.06 10.23 5.36
C GLN A 302 12.05 10.75 4.32
N ARG A 303 12.08 10.22 3.09
CA ARG A 303 11.14 10.61 2.04
C ARG A 303 9.71 10.15 2.34
N ILE A 304 9.54 8.96 2.93
CA ILE A 304 8.23 8.48 3.38
C ILE A 304 7.66 9.43 4.43
N PHE A 305 8.41 9.74 5.49
CA PHE A 305 7.98 10.71 6.51
C PHE A 305 7.66 12.10 5.93
N THR A 306 8.48 12.56 4.98
CA THR A 306 8.26 13.85 4.31
C THR A 306 6.93 13.87 3.54
N ALA A 307 6.56 12.76 2.89
CA ALA A 307 5.30 12.66 2.15
C ALA A 307 4.07 12.77 3.08
N PHE A 308 4.15 12.21 4.27
CA PHE A 308 3.12 12.35 5.31
C PHE A 308 3.20 13.67 6.07
N LYS A 309 4.26 14.48 5.87
CA LYS A 309 4.60 15.66 6.70
C LYS A 309 4.67 15.30 8.18
N ALA A 310 5.12 14.10 8.46
CA ALA A 310 5.20 13.52 9.79
C ALA A 310 6.60 13.68 10.38
N ASN A 311 6.67 13.94 11.68
CA ASN A 311 7.93 13.89 12.42
C ASN A 311 8.15 12.44 12.89
N PRO A 312 9.30 11.79 12.58
CA PRO A 312 9.58 10.41 12.99
C PRO A 312 9.40 10.14 14.49
N ASN A 313 9.73 11.11 15.35
CA ASN A 313 9.60 10.97 16.79
C ASN A 313 8.15 10.76 17.27
N LEU A 314 7.14 11.28 16.52
CA LEU A 314 5.73 11.06 16.82
C LEU A 314 5.28 9.62 16.57
N PHE A 315 6.10 8.83 15.87
CA PHE A 315 5.84 7.44 15.50
C PHE A 315 6.81 6.47 16.17
N GLY A 316 7.47 6.89 17.26
CA GLY A 316 8.38 6.05 18.04
C GLY A 316 9.72 5.75 17.35
N ILE A 317 10.06 6.47 16.28
CA ILE A 317 11.33 6.29 15.56
C ILE A 317 12.31 7.37 16.03
N PRO A 318 13.38 7.00 16.77
CA PRO A 318 14.35 7.96 17.25
C PRO A 318 15.11 8.61 16.10
N THR A 319 15.29 9.93 16.16
CA THR A 319 16.19 10.67 15.27
C THR A 319 17.58 10.73 15.89
N GLU A 320 18.63 10.76 15.06
CA GLU A 320 20.04 10.81 15.51
C GLU A 320 20.43 12.09 16.28
N SER A 321 19.57 13.10 16.35
CA SER A 321 19.77 14.32 17.12
C SER A 321 19.47 14.09 18.60
N LEU A 322 20.34 14.59 19.46
CA LEU A 322 20.20 14.64 20.92
C LEU A 322 18.77 15.01 21.35
N GLY A 323 18.10 14.08 21.99
CA GLY A 323 16.86 14.17 22.74
C GLY A 323 15.88 15.29 22.34
N PHE A 324 14.72 14.87 21.85
CA PHE A 324 13.58 15.76 21.70
C PHE A 324 13.15 16.23 23.11
N SER A 325 13.09 17.52 23.35
CA SER A 325 12.50 18.01 24.59
C SER A 325 10.98 17.76 24.60
N SER A 326 10.37 17.65 25.77
CA SER A 326 8.91 17.50 25.87
C SER A 326 8.16 18.62 25.13
N GLU A 327 8.66 19.86 25.21
CA GLU A 327 8.07 21.01 24.52
C GLU A 327 8.15 20.91 22.98
N GLU A 328 9.26 20.41 22.45
CA GLU A 328 9.39 20.17 21.00
C GLU A 328 8.46 19.08 20.51
N TYR A 329 8.31 18.00 21.30
CA TYR A 329 7.38 16.91 21.00
C TYR A 329 5.94 17.43 20.98
N GLU A 330 5.50 18.16 21.99
CA GLU A 330 4.17 18.75 22.04
C GLU A 330 3.93 19.73 20.88
N SER A 331 4.91 20.56 20.54
CA SER A 331 4.79 21.52 19.44
C SER A 331 4.65 20.81 18.09
N ALA A 332 5.46 19.77 17.86
CA ALA A 332 5.38 18.93 16.67
C ALA A 332 4.02 18.21 16.58
N PHE A 333 3.55 17.64 17.69
CA PHE A 333 2.25 16.98 17.77
C PHE A 333 1.09 17.95 17.48
N ARG A 334 1.08 19.14 18.12
CA ARG A 334 0.04 20.16 17.88
C ARG A 334 -0.02 20.59 16.41
N LEU A 335 1.14 20.78 15.77
CA LEU A 335 1.21 21.15 14.35
C LEU A 335 0.69 20.01 13.47
N PHE A 336 1.16 18.79 13.71
CA PHE A 336 0.74 17.60 12.97
C PHE A 336 -0.76 17.35 13.11
N ASN A 337 -1.28 17.37 14.32
CA ASN A 337 -2.70 17.20 14.61
C ASN A 337 -3.54 18.26 13.88
N ARG A 338 -3.14 19.55 13.98
CA ARG A 338 -3.90 20.65 13.33
C ARG A 338 -3.89 20.56 11.80
N THR A 339 -2.76 20.16 11.21
CA THR A 339 -2.57 20.25 9.76
C THR A 339 -2.85 18.94 9.02
N GLN A 340 -2.66 17.80 9.67
CA GLN A 340 -2.82 16.48 9.02
C GLN A 340 -4.04 15.71 9.55
N ILE A 341 -4.24 15.65 10.87
CA ILE A 341 -5.25 14.78 11.48
C ILE A 341 -6.64 15.42 11.48
N ARG A 342 -6.80 16.62 12.07
CA ARG A 342 -8.11 17.29 12.16
C ARG A 342 -8.82 17.51 10.83
N PRO A 343 -8.15 17.81 9.71
CA PRO A 343 -8.82 17.90 8.41
C PRO A 343 -9.47 16.57 7.98
N ILE A 344 -8.87 15.43 8.32
CA ILE A 344 -9.41 14.11 8.00
C ILE A 344 -10.59 13.79 8.92
N GLN A 345 -10.44 14.02 10.23
CA GLN A 345 -11.55 13.87 11.19
C GLN A 345 -12.80 14.64 10.73
N ARG A 346 -12.62 15.89 10.26
CA ARG A 346 -13.73 16.69 9.71
C ARG A 346 -14.35 16.06 8.47
N LYS A 347 -13.55 15.51 7.55
CA LYS A 347 -14.09 14.84 6.35
C LYS A 347 -14.89 13.59 6.71
N ILE A 348 -14.43 12.84 7.72
CA ILE A 348 -15.15 11.69 8.23
C ILE A 348 -16.48 12.15 8.85
N ALA A 349 -16.44 13.15 9.74
CA ALA A 349 -17.65 13.71 10.35
C ALA A 349 -18.63 14.27 9.31
N ASP A 350 -18.14 15.04 8.33
CA ASP A 350 -18.96 15.56 7.23
C ASP A 350 -19.63 14.45 6.39
N ALA A 351 -19.00 13.28 6.27
CA ALA A 351 -19.58 12.14 5.57
C ALA A 351 -20.78 11.58 6.34
N TYR A 352 -20.69 11.42 7.64
CA TYR A 352 -21.81 10.98 8.47
C TYR A 352 -22.90 12.06 8.57
N ASP A 353 -22.53 13.32 8.73
CA ASP A 353 -23.47 14.45 8.67
C ASP A 353 -24.29 14.44 7.37
N LYS A 354 -23.65 14.15 6.26
CA LYS A 354 -24.32 14.02 4.96
C LYS A 354 -25.24 12.83 4.88
N ILE A 355 -24.89 11.68 5.49
CA ILE A 355 -25.73 10.49 5.52
C ILE A 355 -27.00 10.76 6.32
N TYR A 356 -26.89 11.40 7.49
CA TYR A 356 -28.01 11.67 8.39
C TYR A 356 -28.78 12.95 8.03
N GLY A 357 -28.26 13.79 7.12
CA GLY A 357 -28.88 15.05 6.76
C GLY A 357 -28.83 16.13 7.85
N GLN A 358 -28.02 15.97 8.88
CA GLN A 358 -27.84 16.93 9.99
C GLN A 358 -26.37 17.04 10.38
N LYS A 359 -26.00 18.13 11.08
CA LYS A 359 -24.61 18.37 11.50
C LYS A 359 -24.35 17.86 12.90
N GLY A 360 -23.10 17.50 13.17
CA GLY A 360 -22.63 17.10 14.49
C GLY A 360 -23.11 15.69 14.88
N VAL A 361 -23.36 14.85 13.91
CA VAL A 361 -23.80 13.46 14.12
C VAL A 361 -22.68 12.61 14.71
N LEU A 362 -21.47 12.77 14.19
CA LEU A 362 -20.27 12.07 14.63
C LEU A 362 -19.36 13.03 15.40
N THR A 363 -18.97 12.61 16.58
CA THR A 363 -17.98 13.31 17.39
C THR A 363 -16.76 12.42 17.60
N ILE A 364 -15.59 12.91 17.21
CA ILE A 364 -14.30 12.27 17.46
C ILE A 364 -13.58 13.11 18.52
N VAL A 365 -13.29 12.51 19.66
CA VAL A 365 -12.48 13.14 20.70
C VAL A 365 -11.03 13.08 20.26
N PRO A 366 -10.36 14.23 20.06
CA PRO A 366 -8.98 14.24 19.59
C PRO A 366 -8.06 13.52 20.59
N PHE A 367 -7.07 12.81 20.06
CA PHE A 367 -6.02 12.21 20.87
C PHE A 367 -5.37 13.25 21.79
N SER A 368 -5.29 12.95 23.10
CA SER A 368 -4.68 13.80 24.13
C SER A 368 -3.40 13.13 24.63
N MET A 369 -2.38 13.96 24.91
CA MET A 369 -1.15 13.51 25.57
C MET A 369 -1.24 13.62 27.09
N ASP A 370 -2.27 14.24 27.63
CA ASP A 370 -2.48 14.40 29.06
C ASP A 370 -3.22 13.18 29.60
N GLU A 371 -2.55 12.27 30.28
CA GLU A 371 -3.14 11.10 30.94
C GLU A 371 -4.17 11.44 32.04
N GLY A 372 -4.36 12.73 32.35
CA GLY A 372 -5.15 13.21 33.49
C GLY A 372 -6.61 13.57 33.20
N SER A 373 -7.08 13.59 31.94
CA SER A 373 -8.41 14.14 31.59
C SER A 373 -9.52 13.10 31.29
N VAL A 374 -9.20 11.83 31.27
CA VAL A 374 -10.18 10.77 30.90
C VAL A 374 -11.01 10.24 32.10
N THR A 375 -10.64 10.56 33.32
CA THR A 375 -11.20 9.91 34.52
C THR A 375 -12.44 10.57 35.12
N ASP A 376 -12.91 11.74 34.67
CA ASP A 376 -13.97 12.46 35.39
C ASP A 376 -15.33 12.58 34.67
N THR A 377 -15.55 11.94 33.52
CA THR A 377 -16.83 12.09 32.81
C THR A 377 -17.68 10.82 32.67
N ILE A 378 -17.24 9.68 33.23
CA ILE A 378 -18.02 8.40 33.11
C ILE A 378 -18.57 7.92 34.47
N VAL A 379 -18.80 8.77 35.42
CA VAL A 379 -19.61 8.40 36.61
C VAL A 379 -20.52 9.55 36.98
N LYS A 380 -21.64 9.66 36.28
CA LYS A 380 -22.93 10.03 36.88
C LYS A 380 -24.07 9.82 35.91
#